data_78a531278649d6626176e22af2e9432a
#
_entry.id   78a531278649d6626176e22af2e9432a
#
_cell.length_a   1.000
_cell.length_b   1.000
_cell.length_c   1.000
_cell.angle_alpha   90.00
_cell.angle_beta   90.00
_cell.angle_gamma   90.00
#
_symmetry.space_group_name_H-M   'P 1'
#
loop_
_entity.id
_entity.type
_entity.pdbx_description
1 polymer ?
#
loop_
_entity_poly.entity_id
_entity_poly.type
_entity_poly.pdbx_seq_one_letter_code
_entity_poly.pdbx_strand_id
1 'polypeptide(L)'
;MMKYKKSARKYNSAIINNFLGEISPLETMQIKTKMSLAARLDDLLKAKGLGKSKFAEIVKKNPSEVTKWLSGTQNFTLDILVEIAVALDVPITELFMEKKADRINWIHLSIDVKEVEQSIQYKTPSYIIEGVH
;
A
#
# COMPACT_ATOMS: atom_id res chain seq x y z
N MET A 1 10.45 18.54 -31.62
CA MET A 1 10.66 17.75 -30.39
C MET A 1 9.85 18.27 -29.24
N MET A 2 9.96 19.53 -28.89
CA MET A 2 9.19 20.12 -27.79
C MET A 2 7.69 20.04 -27.99
N LYS A 3 7.24 20.37 -29.20
CA LYS A 3 5.82 20.27 -29.55
C LYS A 3 5.30 18.83 -29.46
N TYR A 4 6.12 17.90 -29.87
CA TYR A 4 5.74 16.51 -29.86
C TYR A 4 5.59 15.99 -28.42
N LYS A 5 6.53 16.35 -27.57
CA LYS A 5 6.45 15.97 -26.15
C LYS A 5 5.25 16.58 -25.44
N LYS A 6 4.93 17.82 -25.77
CA LYS A 6 3.75 18.49 -25.22
C LYS A 6 2.47 17.80 -25.67
N SER A 7 2.41 17.45 -26.94
CA SER A 7 1.28 16.73 -27.50
C SER A 7 1.09 15.38 -26.81
N ALA A 8 2.19 14.62 -26.68
CA ALA A 8 2.14 13.32 -26.05
C ALA A 8 1.70 13.43 -24.58
N ARG A 9 2.22 14.41 -23.87
CA ARG A 9 1.83 14.65 -22.48
C ARG A 9 0.37 15.03 -22.37
N LYS A 10 -0.09 15.88 -23.25
CA LYS A 10 -1.48 16.32 -23.28
C LYS A 10 -2.40 15.14 -23.54
N TYR A 11 -2.04 14.30 -24.47
CA TYR A 11 -2.80 13.11 -24.80
C TYR A 11 -2.85 12.14 -23.63
N ASN A 12 -1.70 11.84 -23.04
CA ASN A 12 -1.62 10.97 -21.89
C ASN A 12 -2.39 11.55 -20.71
N SER A 13 -2.30 12.85 -20.51
CA SER A 13 -3.01 13.52 -19.45
C SER A 13 -4.53 13.37 -19.59
N ALA A 14 -5.03 13.51 -20.82
CA ALA A 14 -6.46 13.33 -21.10
C ALA A 14 -6.91 11.90 -20.82
N ILE A 15 -6.13 10.92 -21.26
CA ILE A 15 -6.45 9.51 -21.01
C ILE A 15 -6.40 9.21 -19.53
N ILE A 16 -5.35 9.67 -18.85
CA ILE A 16 -5.20 9.46 -17.41
C ILE A 16 -6.35 10.13 -16.66
N ASN A 17 -6.72 11.34 -17.02
CA ASN A 17 -7.82 12.06 -16.37
C ASN A 17 -9.14 11.33 -16.56
N ASN A 18 -9.41 10.85 -17.76
CA ASN A 18 -10.61 10.06 -18.01
C ASN A 18 -10.62 8.79 -17.20
N PHE A 19 -9.49 8.12 -17.16
CA PHE A 19 -9.33 6.89 -16.39
C PHE A 19 -9.53 7.13 -14.90
N LEU A 20 -8.87 8.17 -14.37
CA LEU A 20 -8.98 8.53 -12.96
C LEU A 20 -10.38 9.02 -12.60
N GLY A 21 -11.06 9.69 -13.54
CA GLY A 21 -12.43 10.13 -13.34
C GLY A 21 -13.42 8.98 -13.20
N GLU A 22 -13.08 7.83 -13.75
CA GLU A 22 -13.90 6.62 -13.66
C GLU A 22 -13.64 5.83 -12.40
N ILE A 23 -12.47 6.02 -11.76
CA ILE A 23 -12.12 5.29 -10.55
C ILE A 23 -12.81 5.94 -9.35
N SER A 24 -13.64 5.17 -8.68
CA SER A 24 -14.32 5.62 -7.47
C SER A 24 -13.34 5.68 -6.29
N PRO A 25 -13.69 6.42 -5.22
CA PRO A 25 -12.91 6.36 -3.98
C PRO A 25 -12.78 4.94 -3.42
N LEU A 26 -13.81 4.13 -3.59
CA LEU A 26 -13.79 2.72 -3.18
C LEU A 26 -12.71 1.95 -3.94
N GLU A 27 -12.71 2.08 -5.26
CA GLU A 27 -11.73 1.38 -6.09
C GLU A 27 -10.31 1.82 -5.78
N THR A 28 -10.12 3.11 -5.56
CA THR A 28 -8.80 3.65 -5.15
C THR A 28 -8.33 2.99 -3.88
N MET A 29 -9.19 2.88 -2.89
CA MET A 29 -8.84 2.27 -1.61
C MET A 29 -8.56 0.78 -1.75
N GLN A 30 -9.33 0.08 -2.59
CA GLN A 30 -9.08 -1.32 -2.89
C GLN A 30 -7.70 -1.54 -3.50
N ILE A 31 -7.33 -0.71 -4.47
CA ILE A 31 -6.02 -0.78 -5.12
C ILE A 31 -4.92 -0.52 -4.10
N LYS A 32 -5.05 0.54 -3.31
CA LYS A 32 -4.06 0.89 -2.29
C LYS A 32 -3.87 -0.23 -1.27
N THR A 33 -4.97 -0.82 -0.82
CA THR A 33 -4.93 -1.89 0.17
C THR A 33 -4.21 -3.13 -0.37
N LYS A 34 -4.52 -3.50 -1.61
CA LYS A 34 -3.85 -4.65 -2.25
C LYS A 34 -2.35 -4.42 -2.38
N MET A 35 -1.97 -3.22 -2.80
CA MET A 35 -0.56 -2.87 -2.93
C MET A 35 0.15 -2.85 -1.58
N SER A 36 -0.50 -2.31 -0.56
CA SER A 36 0.05 -2.27 0.79
C SER A 36 0.25 -3.66 1.37
N LEU A 37 -0.70 -4.55 1.16
CA LEU A 37 -0.58 -5.94 1.61
C LEU A 37 0.60 -6.64 0.93
N ALA A 38 0.75 -6.45 -0.37
CA ALA A 38 1.85 -7.05 -1.11
C ALA A 38 3.20 -6.53 -0.63
N ALA A 39 3.31 -5.22 -0.43
CA ALA A 39 4.53 -4.60 0.06
C ALA A 39 4.87 -5.09 1.47
N ARG A 40 3.87 -5.17 2.32
CA ARG A 40 4.07 -5.65 3.69
C ARG A 40 4.50 -7.11 3.72
N LEU A 41 3.87 -7.94 2.89
CA LEU A 41 4.25 -9.34 2.77
C LEU A 41 5.71 -9.48 2.32
N ASP A 42 6.11 -8.74 1.30
CA ASP A 42 7.49 -8.73 0.83
C ASP A 42 8.45 -8.36 1.94
N ASP A 43 8.11 -7.36 2.72
CA ASP A 43 8.92 -6.91 3.86
C ASP A 43 9.06 -8.00 4.93
N LEU A 44 7.97 -8.66 5.26
CA LEU A 44 8.00 -9.72 6.25
C LEU A 44 8.83 -10.92 5.77
N LEU A 45 8.73 -11.25 4.50
CA LEU A 45 9.54 -12.31 3.91
C LEU A 45 11.02 -11.96 3.99
N LYS A 46 11.38 -10.74 3.63
CA LYS A 46 12.77 -10.28 3.71
C LYS A 46 13.29 -10.27 5.14
N ALA A 47 12.47 -9.81 6.07
CA ALA A 47 12.84 -9.79 7.48
C ALA A 47 13.10 -11.19 8.02
N LYS A 48 12.42 -12.19 7.51
CA LYS A 48 12.59 -13.57 7.91
C LYS A 48 13.59 -14.34 7.05
N GLY A 49 14.18 -13.69 6.05
CA GLY A 49 15.14 -14.32 5.16
C GLY A 49 14.52 -15.39 4.27
N LEU A 50 13.24 -15.25 3.94
CA LEU A 50 12.53 -16.25 3.14
C LEU A 50 12.40 -15.78 1.69
N GLY A 51 12.86 -16.62 0.76
CA GLY A 51 12.58 -16.42 -0.65
C GLY A 51 11.22 -16.96 -1.03
N LYS A 52 10.79 -16.67 -2.25
CA LYS A 52 9.49 -17.10 -2.77
C LYS A 52 9.31 -18.62 -2.72
N SER A 53 10.33 -19.36 -3.17
CA SER A 53 10.25 -20.83 -3.21
C SER A 53 10.13 -21.43 -1.83
N LYS A 54 10.90 -20.91 -0.89
CA LYS A 54 10.87 -21.39 0.48
C LYS A 54 9.54 -21.09 1.15
N PHE A 55 9.05 -19.90 0.95
CA PHE A 55 7.76 -19.52 1.48
C PHE A 55 6.63 -20.34 0.87
N ALA A 56 6.69 -20.59 -0.44
CA ALA A 56 5.73 -21.42 -1.13
C ALA A 56 5.67 -22.83 -0.52
N GLU A 57 6.82 -23.39 -0.18
CA GLU A 57 6.87 -24.70 0.51
C GLU A 57 6.14 -24.64 1.86
N ILE A 58 6.38 -23.58 2.62
CA ILE A 58 5.80 -23.45 3.96
C ILE A 58 4.27 -23.34 3.88
N VAL A 59 3.76 -22.54 2.95
CA VAL A 59 2.31 -22.39 2.77
C VAL A 59 1.68 -23.48 1.90
N LYS A 60 2.48 -24.41 1.40
CA LYS A 60 2.04 -25.50 0.52
C LYS A 60 1.33 -24.98 -0.72
N LYS A 61 1.91 -23.99 -1.35
CA LYS A 61 1.42 -23.38 -2.59
C LYS A 61 2.54 -23.39 -3.64
N ASN A 62 2.14 -23.12 -4.87
CA ASN A 62 3.13 -22.99 -5.94
C ASN A 62 3.86 -21.66 -5.84
N PRO A 63 5.16 -21.61 -6.22
CA PRO A 63 5.86 -20.32 -6.25
C PRO A 63 5.19 -19.26 -7.12
N SER A 64 4.48 -19.68 -8.16
CA SER A 64 3.74 -18.77 -9.02
C SER A 64 2.59 -18.07 -8.26
N GLU A 65 1.99 -18.76 -7.30
CA GLU A 65 0.97 -18.14 -6.45
C GLU A 65 1.57 -17.08 -5.53
N VAL A 66 2.72 -17.37 -4.95
CA VAL A 66 3.43 -16.40 -4.13
C VAL A 66 3.80 -15.18 -4.96
N THR A 67 4.22 -15.38 -6.20
CA THR A 67 4.49 -14.28 -7.13
C THR A 67 3.25 -13.41 -7.33
N LYS A 68 2.08 -14.02 -7.48
CA LYS A 68 0.81 -13.28 -7.59
C LYS A 68 0.52 -12.49 -6.32
N TRP A 69 0.75 -13.09 -5.16
CA TRP A 69 0.53 -12.40 -3.89
C TRP A 69 1.41 -11.16 -3.74
N LEU A 70 2.60 -11.21 -4.30
CA LEU A 70 3.55 -10.08 -4.22
C LEU A 70 3.36 -9.07 -5.34
N SER A 71 2.44 -9.31 -6.26
CA SER A 71 2.24 -8.43 -7.42
C SER A 71 1.57 -7.10 -7.08
N GLY A 72 0.85 -7.04 -5.98
CA GLY A 72 0.09 -5.86 -5.61
C GLY A 72 -1.31 -5.79 -6.20
N THR A 73 -1.71 -6.81 -6.97
CA THR A 73 -3.02 -6.86 -7.62
C THR A 73 -3.90 -7.98 -7.11
N GLN A 74 -3.38 -8.80 -6.21
CA GLN A 74 -4.10 -9.98 -5.72
C GLN A 74 -5.22 -9.59 -4.78
N ASN A 75 -6.40 -10.14 -5.02
CA ASN A 75 -7.51 -10.04 -4.11
C ASN A 75 -7.42 -11.20 -3.11
N PHE A 76 -6.86 -10.93 -1.94
CA PHE A 76 -6.68 -11.95 -0.92
C PHE A 76 -8.01 -12.29 -0.26
N THR A 77 -8.26 -13.56 -0.06
CA THR A 77 -9.33 -13.99 0.83
C THR A 77 -8.84 -13.92 2.26
N LEU A 78 -9.75 -13.83 3.19
CA LEU A 78 -9.38 -13.82 4.61
C LEU A 78 -8.64 -15.12 4.98
N ASP A 79 -9.07 -16.24 4.44
CA ASP A 79 -8.43 -17.53 4.72
C ASP A 79 -6.97 -17.53 4.28
N ILE A 80 -6.68 -16.99 3.11
CA ILE A 80 -5.31 -16.89 2.61
C ILE A 80 -4.47 -15.98 3.51
N LEU A 81 -5.04 -14.86 3.95
CA LEU A 81 -4.32 -13.95 4.86
C LEU A 81 -4.00 -14.65 6.18
N VAL A 82 -4.90 -15.45 6.70
CA VAL A 82 -4.66 -16.24 7.92
C VAL A 82 -3.56 -17.27 7.67
N GLU A 83 -3.60 -17.97 6.54
CA GLU A 83 -2.54 -18.92 6.19
C GLU A 83 -1.15 -18.25 6.15
N ILE A 84 -1.09 -17.08 5.53
CA ILE A 84 0.16 -16.32 5.44
C ILE A 84 0.64 -15.92 6.85
N ALA A 85 -0.26 -15.39 7.67
CA ALA A 85 0.07 -14.95 9.01
C ALA A 85 0.59 -16.10 9.88
N VAL A 86 -0.07 -17.25 9.81
CA VAL A 86 0.35 -18.44 10.53
C VAL A 86 1.71 -18.92 10.04
N ALA A 87 1.91 -18.95 8.73
CA ALA A 87 3.19 -19.40 8.16
C ALA A 87 4.35 -18.48 8.55
N LEU A 88 4.09 -17.20 8.71
CA LEU A 88 5.11 -16.22 9.11
C LEU A 88 5.20 -16.05 10.62
N ASP A 89 4.34 -16.73 11.36
CA ASP A 89 4.28 -16.64 12.82
C ASP A 89 4.10 -15.19 13.29
N VAL A 90 3.15 -14.51 12.68
CA VAL A 90 2.80 -13.13 13.04
C VAL A 90 1.28 -13.02 13.18
N PRO A 91 0.79 -12.09 14.01
CA PRO A 91 -0.65 -11.81 14.03
C PRO A 91 -1.10 -11.28 12.66
N ILE A 92 -2.34 -11.56 12.28
CA ILE A 92 -2.86 -11.09 11.00
C ILE A 92 -2.78 -9.56 10.86
N THR A 93 -2.87 -8.85 11.97
CA THR A 93 -2.76 -7.39 11.99
C THR A 93 -1.42 -6.88 11.47
N GLU A 94 -0.37 -7.68 11.61
CA GLU A 94 0.95 -7.32 11.07
C GLU A 94 0.94 -7.17 9.55
N LEU A 95 0.05 -7.89 8.87
CA LEU A 95 -0.08 -7.78 7.42
C LEU A 95 -0.64 -6.42 6.97
N PHE A 96 -1.31 -5.71 7.86
CA PHE A 96 -1.93 -4.43 7.58
C PHE A 96 -1.15 -3.24 8.13
N MET A 97 -0.02 -3.49 8.77
CA MET A 97 0.78 -2.41 9.36
C MET A 97 1.70 -1.78 8.33
N GLU A 98 1.78 -0.47 8.37
CA GLU A 98 2.69 0.27 7.50
C GLU A 98 4.07 0.33 8.13
N LYS A 99 5.09 0.30 7.29
CA LYS A 99 6.46 0.52 7.72
C LYS A 99 6.69 1.97 8.13
N LYS A 100 7.60 2.15 9.06
CA LYS A 100 8.09 3.49 9.41
C LYS A 100 8.62 4.24 8.19
N ALA A 101 9.30 3.55 7.30
CA ALA A 101 9.84 4.14 6.09
C ALA A 101 8.74 4.70 5.19
N ASP A 102 7.62 4.02 5.12
CA ASP A 102 6.48 4.47 4.32
C ASP A 102 5.86 5.74 4.91
N ARG A 103 5.81 5.81 6.24
CA ARG A 103 5.35 7.03 6.91
C ARG A 103 6.25 8.21 6.60
N ILE A 104 7.55 8.00 6.58
CA ILE A 104 8.52 9.05 6.25
C ILE A 104 8.31 9.51 4.81
N ASN A 105 8.09 8.58 3.91
CA ASN A 105 7.82 8.91 2.51
C ASN A 105 6.54 9.73 2.36
N TRP A 106 5.51 9.39 3.10
CA TRP A 106 4.28 10.17 3.13
C TRP A 106 4.51 11.58 3.62
N ILE A 107 5.32 11.74 4.66
CA ILE A 107 5.67 13.05 5.19
C ILE A 107 6.39 13.87 4.14
N HIS A 108 7.32 13.26 3.41
CA HIS A 108 8.03 13.96 2.33
C HIS A 108 7.09 14.37 1.20
N LEU A 109 6.16 13.52 0.84
CA LEU A 109 5.18 13.84 -0.19
C LEU A 109 4.23 14.95 0.23
N SER A 110 4.01 15.07 1.54
CA SER A 110 3.07 16.05 2.10
C SER A 110 3.72 17.36 2.51
N ILE A 111 4.98 17.56 2.17
CA ILE A 111 5.71 18.79 2.53
C ILE A 111 4.98 20.05 2.07
N ASP A 112 4.37 19.99 0.90
CA ASP A 112 3.69 21.15 0.30
C ASP A 112 2.41 21.52 1.03
N VAL A 113 1.86 20.62 1.81
CA VAL A 113 0.61 20.84 2.56
C VAL A 113 0.86 21.01 4.05
N LYS A 114 2.07 21.32 4.43
CA LYS A 114 2.48 21.46 5.82
C LYS A 114 1.62 22.45 6.59
N GLU A 115 1.31 23.58 5.97
CA GLU A 115 0.48 24.60 6.60
C GLU A 115 -0.94 24.12 6.85
N VAL A 116 -1.47 23.37 5.91
CA VAL A 116 -2.80 22.80 6.04
C VAL A 116 -2.85 21.78 7.18
N GLU A 117 -1.82 20.97 7.29
CA GLU A 117 -1.71 20.00 8.37
C GLU A 117 -1.63 20.68 9.73
N GLN A 118 -0.87 21.74 9.81
CA GLN A 118 -0.78 22.53 11.05
C GLN A 118 -2.15 23.14 11.42
N SER A 119 -2.87 23.63 10.43
CA SER A 119 -4.21 24.17 10.66
C SER A 119 -5.15 23.09 11.18
N ILE A 120 -5.08 21.91 10.62
CA ILE A 120 -5.88 20.78 11.07
C ILE A 120 -5.52 20.39 12.49
N GLN A 121 -4.25 20.40 12.82
CA GLN A 121 -3.77 20.09 14.16
C GLN A 121 -4.29 21.07 15.21
N TYR A 122 -4.41 22.33 14.86
CA TYR A 122 -4.96 23.32 15.77
C TYR A 122 -6.43 23.07 16.11
N LYS A 123 -7.16 22.47 15.21
CA LYS A 123 -8.58 22.19 15.42
C LYS A 123 -8.82 20.84 16.08
N THR A 124 -8.03 19.85 15.70
CA THR A 124 -8.24 18.47 16.16
C THR A 124 -7.51 18.12 17.44
N PRO A 125 -6.28 18.58 17.66
CA PRO A 125 -5.49 18.05 18.77
C PRO A 125 -6.02 18.37 20.15
N SER A 126 -6.80 19.43 20.31
CA SER A 126 -7.25 19.83 21.63
C SER A 126 -8.03 18.73 22.34
N TYR A 127 -9.02 18.15 21.69
CA TYR A 127 -9.78 17.08 22.34
C TYR A 127 -9.16 15.72 22.13
N ILE A 128 -8.35 15.53 21.11
CA ILE A 128 -7.60 14.28 20.93
C ILE A 128 -6.58 14.14 22.06
N ILE A 129 -5.89 15.23 22.37
CA ILE A 129 -4.92 15.25 23.47
C ILE A 129 -5.62 14.98 24.79
N GLU A 130 -6.76 15.57 25.02
CA GLU A 130 -7.56 15.32 26.19
C GLU A 130 -8.02 13.86 26.27
N GLY A 131 -8.39 13.30 25.15
CA GLY A 131 -8.77 11.90 25.08
C GLY A 131 -7.64 10.94 25.37
N VAL A 132 -6.41 11.34 25.04
CA VAL A 132 -5.22 10.54 25.30
C VAL A 132 -4.80 10.62 26.76
N HIS A 133 -5.05 11.74 27.36
CA HIS A 133 -4.75 11.92 28.79
C HIS A 133 -5.75 11.20 29.65
#